data_e9d43f775872bc4528bed1dbf3dd1607
#
_entry.id   e9d43f775872bc4528bed1dbf3dd1607
#
_cell.length_a   1.000
_cell.length_b   1.000
_cell.length_c   1.000
_cell.angle_alpha   90.00
_cell.angle_beta   90.00
_cell.angle_gamma   90.00
#
_symmetry.space_group_name_H-M   'P 1'
#
loop_
_entity.id
_entity.type
_entity.pdbx_description
1 polymer ?
#
loop_
_entity_poly.entity_id
_entity_poly.type
_entity_poly.pdbx_seq_one_letter_code
_entity_poly.pdbx_strand_id
1 'polypeptide(L)'
;MNIITGYRGEPHITAQEDRDINLGVVGSSLTDVYVLNVGQQLAADIVSANEIRIRDGILVLQGCAASIDYGAYDSLTISNGSQGMLRTDIIAAQYSKDGDTNIESLELVVVEGTPAASDPQPPTLQGGDVQGGDSLVQVPLYQVNIDGVAIDSVDAQFIAATSLAWCTLTPATEAKWDAILGI
;
A
#
# COMPACT_ATOMS: atom_id res chain seq x y z
N MET A 1 5.34 2.44 -32.10
CA MET A 1 5.71 2.99 -30.80
C MET A 1 4.97 4.30 -30.58
N ASN A 2 4.29 4.48 -29.46
CA ASN A 2 3.56 5.72 -29.12
C ASN A 2 4.36 6.51 -28.09
N ILE A 3 4.36 7.85 -28.22
CA ILE A 3 4.93 8.72 -27.19
C ILE A 3 3.92 8.87 -26.05
N ILE A 4 4.35 8.62 -24.80
CA ILE A 4 3.50 8.74 -23.61
C ILE A 4 3.65 10.13 -23.00
N THR A 5 4.88 10.61 -22.83
CA THR A 5 5.20 11.86 -22.10
C THR A 5 5.25 13.12 -22.97
N GLY A 6 5.00 13.01 -24.28
CA GLY A 6 4.99 14.13 -25.22
C GLY A 6 3.59 14.63 -25.55
N TYR A 7 3.44 15.92 -25.89
CA TYR A 7 2.17 16.48 -26.31
C TYR A 7 1.79 16.01 -27.72
N ARG A 8 0.60 15.46 -27.91
CA ARG A 8 0.07 14.93 -29.18
C ARG A 8 -1.06 15.77 -29.78
N GLY A 9 -1.31 16.97 -29.25
CA GLY A 9 -2.39 17.84 -29.68
C GLY A 9 -3.70 17.66 -28.91
N GLU A 10 -3.84 16.56 -28.17
CA GLU A 10 -5.00 16.21 -27.34
C GLU A 10 -4.56 15.36 -26.13
N PRO A 11 -5.38 15.24 -25.07
CA PRO A 11 -5.12 14.31 -23.98
C PRO A 11 -5.03 12.88 -24.52
N HIS A 12 -3.96 12.17 -24.18
CA HIS A 12 -3.70 10.84 -24.77
C HIS A 12 -3.10 9.83 -23.81
N ILE A 13 -2.76 10.25 -22.57
CA ILE A 13 -2.26 9.33 -21.55
C ILE A 13 -3.45 8.58 -20.96
N THR A 14 -3.39 7.26 -21.00
CA THR A 14 -4.37 6.38 -20.38
C THR A 14 -3.95 5.99 -18.99
N ALA A 15 -4.91 5.59 -18.14
CA ALA A 15 -4.62 5.04 -16.82
C ALA A 15 -3.68 3.81 -16.90
N GLN A 16 -3.78 3.01 -17.96
CA GLN A 16 -2.91 1.86 -18.19
C GLN A 16 -1.46 2.28 -18.46
N GLU A 17 -1.25 3.27 -19.34
CA GLU A 17 0.11 3.77 -19.65
C GLU A 17 0.78 4.40 -18.42
N ASP A 18 0.02 5.07 -17.56
CA ASP A 18 0.51 5.62 -16.29
C ASP A 18 0.88 4.51 -15.31
N ARG A 19 0.04 3.48 -15.18
CA ARG A 19 0.34 2.28 -14.38
C ARG A 19 1.61 1.58 -14.86
N ASP A 20 1.79 1.41 -16.17
CA ASP A 20 2.98 0.76 -16.72
C ASP A 20 4.27 1.53 -16.40
N ILE A 21 4.22 2.86 -16.39
CA ILE A 21 5.34 3.71 -15.94
C ILE A 21 5.62 3.46 -14.46
N ASN A 22 4.60 3.48 -13.61
CA ASN A 22 4.75 3.25 -12.17
C ASN A 22 5.32 1.87 -11.87
N LEU A 23 4.86 0.82 -12.57
CA LEU A 23 5.42 -0.53 -12.46
C LEU A 23 6.90 -0.59 -12.85
N GLY A 24 7.29 0.12 -13.91
CA GLY A 24 8.67 0.18 -14.37
C GLY A 24 9.61 0.93 -13.43
N VAL A 25 9.11 1.93 -12.69
CA VAL A 25 9.89 2.80 -11.80
C VAL A 25 9.92 2.31 -10.36
N VAL A 26 8.76 1.88 -9.84
CA VAL A 26 8.60 1.51 -8.42
C VAL A 26 8.79 0.00 -8.22
N GLY A 27 8.30 -0.80 -9.16
CA GLY A 27 8.29 -2.25 -9.08
C GLY A 27 6.87 -2.83 -9.13
N SER A 28 6.78 -4.15 -9.18
CA SER A 28 5.53 -4.90 -9.24
C SER A 28 5.50 -5.98 -8.17
N SER A 29 4.39 -6.05 -7.43
CA SER A 29 4.08 -7.14 -6.51
C SER A 29 2.56 -7.33 -6.48
N LEU A 30 2.10 -8.58 -6.40
CA LEU A 30 0.68 -8.90 -6.23
C LEU A 30 0.25 -8.88 -4.76
N THR A 31 1.22 -8.91 -3.83
CA THR A 31 0.98 -9.06 -2.39
C THR A 31 1.46 -7.87 -1.56
N ASP A 32 2.25 -6.98 -2.16
CA ASP A 32 2.84 -5.85 -1.45
C ASP A 32 2.42 -4.54 -2.10
N VAL A 33 2.25 -3.52 -1.27
CA VAL A 33 2.08 -2.12 -1.66
C VAL A 33 3.39 -1.37 -1.43
N TYR A 34 3.73 -0.46 -2.33
CA TYR A 34 4.89 0.41 -2.20
C TYR A 34 4.47 1.77 -1.66
N VAL A 35 5.15 2.26 -0.62
CA VAL A 35 4.97 3.62 -0.10
C VAL A 35 6.16 4.48 -0.53
N LEU A 36 5.88 5.57 -1.23
CA LEU A 36 6.91 6.46 -1.77
C LEU A 36 7.51 7.34 -0.67
N ASN A 37 8.78 7.73 -0.86
CA ASN A 37 9.48 8.62 0.08
C ASN A 37 9.07 10.09 -0.13
N VAL A 38 7.78 10.37 0.12
CA VAL A 38 7.19 11.73 0.06
C VAL A 38 6.23 11.94 1.23
N GLY A 39 6.08 13.17 1.68
CA GLY A 39 5.25 13.52 2.83
C GLY A 39 5.72 12.81 4.10
N GLN A 40 4.79 12.36 4.91
CA GLN A 40 5.05 11.55 6.10
C GLN A 40 5.01 10.05 5.81
N GLN A 41 5.08 9.64 4.53
CA GLN A 41 5.17 8.26 4.08
C GLN A 41 4.03 7.38 4.63
N LEU A 42 2.82 7.94 4.70
CA LEU A 42 1.62 7.29 5.23
C LEU A 42 1.78 6.78 6.67
N ALA A 43 2.61 7.43 7.49
CA ALA A 43 2.82 7.04 8.89
C ALA A 43 1.50 6.89 9.64
N ALA A 44 1.39 5.84 10.46
CA ALA A 44 0.21 5.57 11.26
C ALA A 44 0.37 6.11 12.69
N ASP A 45 -0.59 6.92 13.15
CA ASP A 45 -0.67 7.42 14.53
C ASP A 45 -1.88 6.78 15.23
N ILE A 46 -1.65 6.14 16.37
CA ILE A 46 -2.73 5.73 17.28
C ILE A 46 -3.22 6.96 18.03
N VAL A 47 -4.45 7.38 17.76
CA VAL A 47 -5.05 8.59 18.36
C VAL A 47 -5.86 8.24 19.60
N SER A 48 -6.52 7.10 19.59
CA SER A 48 -7.33 6.59 20.69
C SER A 48 -7.37 5.06 20.70
N ALA A 49 -8.10 4.47 21.63
CA ALA A 49 -8.29 3.03 21.70
C ALA A 49 -8.92 2.41 20.44
N ASN A 50 -9.55 3.23 19.58
CA ASN A 50 -10.29 2.78 18.40
C ASN A 50 -10.14 3.72 17.19
N GLU A 51 -9.13 4.60 17.16
CA GLU A 51 -8.86 5.50 16.04
C GLU A 51 -7.39 5.49 15.67
N ILE A 52 -7.12 5.23 14.40
CA ILE A 52 -5.80 5.37 13.77
C ILE A 52 -5.89 6.43 12.69
N ARG A 53 -4.89 7.32 12.62
CA ARG A 53 -4.73 8.28 11.52
C ARG A 53 -3.55 7.89 10.66
N ILE A 54 -3.80 7.81 9.36
CA ILE A 54 -2.75 7.63 8.36
C ILE A 54 -2.40 8.99 7.79
N ARG A 55 -1.14 9.39 7.94
CA ARG A 55 -0.62 10.69 7.52
C ARG A 55 -0.46 10.79 6.01
N ASP A 56 -0.17 12.02 5.54
CA ASP A 56 0.10 12.31 4.15
C ASP A 56 1.21 11.46 3.55
N GLY A 57 1.06 11.15 2.26
CA GLY A 57 2.00 10.34 1.51
C GLY A 57 1.37 9.76 0.25
N ILE A 58 2.13 8.93 -0.45
CA ILE A 58 1.70 8.27 -1.69
C ILE A 58 1.98 6.78 -1.58
N LEU A 59 1.00 5.97 -1.93
CA LEU A 59 1.16 4.54 -2.15
C LEU A 59 1.00 4.18 -3.63
N VAL A 60 1.62 3.06 -4.02
CA VAL A 60 1.46 2.45 -5.34
C VAL A 60 1.10 0.98 -5.15
N LEU A 61 -0.09 0.60 -5.60
CA LEU A 61 -0.63 -0.75 -5.61
C LEU A 61 -0.70 -1.22 -7.06
N GLN A 62 0.15 -2.17 -7.46
CA GLN A 62 0.18 -2.75 -8.82
C GLN A 62 0.14 -1.69 -9.93
N GLY A 63 0.89 -0.59 -9.74
CA GLY A 63 0.96 0.55 -10.65
C GLY A 63 -0.09 1.64 -10.41
N CYS A 64 -1.20 1.35 -9.73
CA CYS A 64 -2.17 2.37 -9.33
C CYS A 64 -1.61 3.20 -8.18
N ALA A 65 -1.50 4.50 -8.35
CA ALA A 65 -1.04 5.42 -7.33
C ALA A 65 -2.22 6.15 -6.67
N ALA A 66 -2.17 6.29 -5.33
CA ALA A 66 -3.08 7.13 -4.58
C ALA A 66 -2.33 7.93 -3.52
N SER A 67 -2.88 9.09 -3.14
CA SER A 67 -2.26 9.99 -2.18
C SER A 67 -3.23 10.47 -1.11
N ILE A 68 -2.69 10.68 0.08
CA ILE A 68 -3.27 11.58 1.08
C ILE A 68 -2.55 12.91 0.92
N ASP A 69 -3.30 14.00 0.77
CA ASP A 69 -2.75 15.33 0.49
C ASP A 69 -1.78 15.81 1.59
N TYR A 70 -0.79 16.58 1.17
CA TYR A 70 0.23 17.12 2.09
C TYR A 70 -0.39 17.85 3.28
N GLY A 71 0.01 17.41 4.49
CA GLY A 71 -0.49 17.92 5.76
C GLY A 71 -1.89 17.43 6.15
N ALA A 72 -2.55 16.64 5.32
CA ALA A 72 -3.81 15.96 5.66
C ALA A 72 -3.57 14.58 6.30
N TYR A 73 -4.66 13.91 6.63
CA TYR A 73 -4.64 12.53 7.12
C TYR A 73 -6.00 11.87 6.84
N ASP A 74 -6.00 10.56 6.72
CA ASP A 74 -7.21 9.73 6.75
C ASP A 74 -7.42 9.15 8.15
N SER A 75 -8.63 9.28 8.69
CA SER A 75 -8.99 8.74 10.01
C SER A 75 -9.74 7.42 9.83
N LEU A 76 -9.20 6.36 10.41
CA LEU A 76 -9.77 5.02 10.34
C LEU A 76 -10.28 4.60 11.73
N THR A 77 -11.53 4.15 11.78
CA THR A 77 -12.13 3.61 13.01
C THR A 77 -11.86 2.11 13.09
N ILE A 78 -11.26 1.70 14.19
CA ILE A 78 -11.05 0.30 14.53
C ILE A 78 -12.16 -0.13 15.50
N SER A 79 -12.86 -1.20 15.21
CA SER A 79 -13.87 -1.74 16.13
C SER A 79 -13.23 -2.11 17.47
N ASN A 80 -13.90 -1.79 18.58
CA ASN A 80 -13.40 -2.16 19.89
C ASN A 80 -13.25 -3.69 19.99
N GLY A 81 -12.18 -4.14 20.63
CA GLY A 81 -11.98 -5.54 20.93
C GLY A 81 -12.87 -6.02 22.10
N SER A 82 -12.63 -7.23 22.56
CA SER A 82 -13.35 -7.87 23.67
C SER A 82 -12.41 -8.12 24.83
N GLN A 83 -12.85 -7.83 26.04
CA GLN A 83 -12.02 -8.01 27.23
C GLN A 83 -11.50 -9.45 27.36
N GLY A 84 -10.19 -9.60 27.51
CA GLY A 84 -9.51 -10.89 27.65
C GLY A 84 -9.35 -11.66 26.32
N MET A 85 -9.59 -11.01 25.18
CA MET A 85 -9.37 -11.56 23.85
C MET A 85 -8.36 -10.70 23.09
N LEU A 86 -7.62 -11.35 22.20
CA LEU A 86 -6.72 -10.71 21.24
C LEU A 86 -7.40 -10.71 19.87
N ARG A 87 -7.08 -9.71 19.04
CA ARG A 87 -7.53 -9.67 17.64
C ARG A 87 -6.47 -8.98 16.79
N THR A 88 -6.33 -9.44 15.56
CA THR A 88 -5.47 -8.81 14.55
C THR A 88 -6.32 -8.34 13.39
N ASP A 89 -6.39 -7.02 13.17
CA ASP A 89 -7.06 -6.40 12.02
C ASP A 89 -6.01 -5.98 10.99
N ILE A 90 -6.45 -5.77 9.74
CA ILE A 90 -5.59 -5.24 8.67
C ILE A 90 -6.19 -3.93 8.16
N ILE A 91 -5.37 -2.88 8.11
CA ILE A 91 -5.62 -1.71 7.26
C ILE A 91 -5.09 -2.09 5.88
N ALA A 92 -5.98 -2.25 4.91
CA ALA A 92 -5.63 -2.63 3.55
C ALA A 92 -5.77 -1.43 2.60
N ALA A 93 -4.86 -1.33 1.63
CA ALA A 93 -5.09 -0.56 0.42
C ALA A 93 -6.02 -1.37 -0.47
N GLN A 94 -7.19 -0.83 -0.79
CA GLN A 94 -8.22 -1.48 -1.59
C GLN A 94 -8.39 -0.76 -2.91
N TYR A 95 -8.02 -1.44 -4.00
CA TYR A 95 -8.44 -1.05 -5.34
C TYR A 95 -9.81 -1.61 -5.62
N SER A 96 -10.69 -0.79 -6.21
CA SER A 96 -11.95 -1.25 -6.75
C SER A 96 -12.25 -0.60 -8.09
N LYS A 97 -12.97 -1.33 -8.95
CA LYS A 97 -13.45 -0.88 -10.24
C LYS A 97 -14.92 -1.20 -10.37
N ASP A 98 -15.73 -0.18 -10.58
CA ASP A 98 -17.16 -0.33 -10.84
C ASP A 98 -17.40 -0.93 -12.24
N GLY A 99 -18.16 -2.02 -12.31
CA GLY A 99 -18.38 -2.76 -13.56
C GLY A 99 -19.25 -2.03 -14.57
N ASP A 100 -20.10 -1.12 -14.15
CA ASP A 100 -21.03 -0.38 -15.03
C ASP A 100 -20.41 0.91 -15.54
N THR A 101 -19.75 1.64 -14.68
CA THR A 101 -19.19 2.98 -14.98
C THR A 101 -17.71 2.92 -15.36
N ASN A 102 -17.02 1.83 -15.07
CA ASN A 102 -15.55 1.68 -15.14
C ASN A 102 -14.78 2.71 -14.31
N ILE A 103 -15.42 3.33 -13.31
CA ILE A 103 -14.75 4.22 -12.37
C ILE A 103 -13.90 3.37 -11.43
N GLU A 104 -12.65 3.76 -11.28
CA GLU A 104 -11.69 3.11 -10.39
C GLU A 104 -11.49 3.93 -9.12
N SER A 105 -11.29 3.27 -7.99
CA SER A 105 -10.91 3.90 -6.72
C SER A 105 -9.79 3.12 -6.05
N LEU A 106 -9.02 3.82 -5.23
CA LEU A 106 -7.99 3.23 -4.35
C LEU A 106 -8.10 3.93 -3.00
N GLU A 107 -8.50 3.19 -1.98
CA GLU A 107 -8.83 3.72 -0.66
C GLU A 107 -8.28 2.82 0.46
N LEU A 108 -8.21 3.36 1.68
CA LEU A 108 -7.85 2.58 2.86
C LEU A 108 -9.10 2.01 3.52
N VAL A 109 -9.09 0.70 3.76
CA VAL A 109 -10.18 0.00 4.42
C VAL A 109 -9.67 -0.80 5.62
N VAL A 110 -10.50 -0.94 6.64
CA VAL A 110 -10.20 -1.81 7.79
C VAL A 110 -10.89 -3.16 7.57
N VAL A 111 -10.10 -4.22 7.53
CA VAL A 111 -10.59 -5.61 7.48
C VAL A 111 -10.42 -6.20 8.87
N GLU A 112 -11.55 -6.47 9.52
CA GLU A 112 -11.59 -6.93 10.91
C GLU A 112 -11.25 -8.43 10.99
N GLY A 113 -10.37 -8.78 11.91
CA GLY A 113 -10.01 -10.16 12.22
C GLY A 113 -10.98 -10.83 13.18
N THR A 114 -10.71 -12.08 13.50
CA THR A 114 -11.53 -12.85 14.44
C THR A 114 -10.89 -12.83 15.84
N PRO A 115 -11.63 -12.44 16.90
CA PRO A 115 -11.12 -12.50 18.27
C PRO A 115 -10.72 -13.92 18.68
N ALA A 116 -9.57 -14.04 19.35
CA ALA A 116 -9.03 -15.30 19.87
C ALA A 116 -8.46 -15.10 21.28
N ALA A 117 -8.46 -16.15 22.10
CA ALA A 117 -7.86 -16.11 23.43
C ALA A 117 -6.32 -16.06 23.38
N SER A 118 -5.72 -16.55 22.29
CA SER A 118 -4.28 -16.52 22.02
C SER A 118 -4.05 -16.64 20.53
N ASP A 119 -2.92 -16.12 20.03
CA ASP A 119 -2.45 -16.24 18.64
C ASP A 119 -3.51 -15.86 17.59
N PRO A 120 -4.05 -14.61 17.64
CA PRO A 120 -5.05 -14.16 16.67
C PRO A 120 -4.43 -14.13 15.27
N GLN A 121 -5.12 -14.71 14.29
CA GLN A 121 -4.66 -14.71 12.91
C GLN A 121 -5.23 -13.48 12.18
N PRO A 122 -4.45 -12.84 11.30
CA PRO A 122 -4.95 -11.76 10.46
C PRO A 122 -6.07 -12.25 9.53
N PRO A 123 -7.02 -11.38 9.17
CA PRO A 123 -8.07 -11.73 8.22
C PRO A 123 -7.49 -12.01 6.83
N THR A 124 -8.19 -12.85 6.07
CA THR A 124 -7.85 -13.08 4.66
C THR A 124 -8.31 -11.89 3.82
N LEU A 125 -7.40 -11.31 3.05
CA LEU A 125 -7.68 -10.25 2.10
C LEU A 125 -8.09 -10.80 0.73
N GLN A 126 -8.83 -10.00 -0.04
CA GLN A 126 -9.16 -10.30 -1.43
C GLN A 126 -7.93 -10.00 -2.31
N GLY A 127 -7.11 -11.01 -2.56
CA GLY A 127 -6.02 -10.92 -3.52
C GLY A 127 -6.52 -10.84 -4.96
N GLY A 128 -5.66 -10.38 -5.86
CA GLY A 128 -5.97 -10.28 -7.28
C GLY A 128 -4.88 -9.58 -8.08
N ASP A 129 -5.14 -9.40 -9.38
CA ASP A 129 -4.27 -8.74 -10.34
C ASP A 129 -5.04 -7.64 -11.08
N VAL A 130 -4.75 -6.38 -10.72
CA VAL A 130 -5.35 -5.19 -11.37
C VAL A 130 -5.01 -5.16 -12.86
N GLN A 131 -3.79 -5.54 -13.23
CA GLN A 131 -3.37 -5.61 -14.64
C GLN A 131 -4.07 -6.75 -15.38
N GLY A 132 -4.38 -7.85 -14.68
CA GLY A 132 -5.18 -8.96 -15.18
C GLY A 132 -6.67 -8.65 -15.34
N GLY A 133 -7.13 -7.50 -14.79
CA GLY A 133 -8.51 -7.03 -14.92
C GLY A 133 -9.40 -7.32 -13.73
N ASP A 134 -8.85 -7.73 -12.58
CA ASP A 134 -9.63 -7.92 -11.37
C ASP A 134 -10.22 -6.58 -10.88
N SER A 135 -11.49 -6.61 -10.50
CA SER A 135 -12.24 -5.43 -10.11
C SER A 135 -12.15 -5.09 -8.61
N LEU A 136 -11.61 -5.99 -7.80
CA LEU A 136 -11.39 -5.79 -6.37
C LEU A 136 -10.09 -6.45 -5.95
N VAL A 137 -9.16 -5.66 -5.42
CA VAL A 137 -7.86 -6.13 -4.93
C VAL A 137 -7.55 -5.44 -3.61
N GLN A 138 -7.20 -6.22 -2.58
CA GLN A 138 -6.78 -5.73 -1.28
C GLN A 138 -5.35 -6.19 -0.99
N VAL A 139 -4.50 -5.24 -0.58
CA VAL A 139 -3.11 -5.50 -0.18
C VAL A 139 -2.87 -4.87 1.20
N PRO A 140 -2.20 -5.56 2.14
CA PRO A 140 -2.03 -5.04 3.48
C PRO A 140 -1.11 -3.80 3.48
N LEU A 141 -1.51 -2.76 4.20
CA LEU A 141 -0.70 -1.58 4.49
C LEU A 141 -0.19 -1.61 5.94
N TYR A 142 -1.07 -1.94 6.89
CA TYR A 142 -0.74 -2.09 8.31
C TYR A 142 -1.46 -3.28 8.93
N GLN A 143 -0.78 -3.95 9.85
CA GLN A 143 -1.38 -4.88 10.80
C GLN A 143 -1.66 -4.13 12.10
N VAL A 144 -2.87 -4.26 12.62
CA VAL A 144 -3.33 -3.64 13.86
C VAL A 144 -3.57 -4.73 14.89
N ASN A 145 -2.79 -4.75 15.95
CA ASN A 145 -2.93 -5.70 17.03
C ASN A 145 -3.76 -5.08 18.16
N ILE A 146 -4.74 -5.81 18.63
CA ILE A 146 -5.72 -5.37 19.63
C ILE A 146 -5.63 -6.33 20.83
N ASP A 147 -5.42 -5.76 22.02
CA ASP A 147 -5.46 -6.48 23.29
C ASP A 147 -6.62 -5.96 24.14
N GLY A 148 -7.52 -6.87 24.48
CA GLY A 148 -8.72 -6.50 25.20
C GLY A 148 -9.58 -5.54 24.38
N VAL A 149 -9.74 -4.30 24.83
CA VAL A 149 -10.64 -3.30 24.23
C VAL A 149 -9.89 -2.21 23.46
N ALA A 150 -8.56 -2.24 23.41
CA ALA A 150 -7.75 -1.17 22.86
C ALA A 150 -6.74 -1.68 21.81
N ILE A 151 -6.31 -0.76 20.94
CA ILE A 151 -5.19 -0.97 20.04
C ILE A 151 -3.90 -1.05 20.87
N ASP A 152 -3.14 -2.14 20.68
CA ASP A 152 -1.85 -2.37 21.31
C ASP A 152 -0.70 -1.88 20.42
N SER A 153 -0.68 -2.29 19.16
CA SER A 153 0.34 -1.88 18.19
C SER A 153 -0.20 -1.79 16.76
N VAL A 154 0.57 -1.07 15.92
CA VAL A 154 0.33 -0.94 14.47
C VAL A 154 1.65 -1.18 13.75
N ASP A 155 1.70 -2.25 12.95
CA ASP A 155 2.90 -2.72 12.30
C ASP A 155 2.81 -2.56 10.78
N ALA A 156 3.79 -1.87 10.18
CA ALA A 156 3.82 -1.65 8.73
C ALA A 156 4.02 -2.96 7.97
N GLN A 157 3.21 -3.15 6.90
CA GLN A 157 3.25 -4.32 6.02
C GLN A 157 3.63 -3.94 4.58
N PHE A 158 4.02 -2.71 4.33
CA PHE A 158 4.36 -2.20 3.00
C PHE A 158 5.87 -2.18 2.75
N ILE A 159 6.24 -2.06 1.48
CA ILE A 159 7.62 -1.83 1.06
C ILE A 159 7.84 -0.31 0.92
N ALA A 160 8.74 0.26 1.73
CA ALA A 160 9.15 1.64 1.56
C ALA A 160 10.02 1.77 0.30
N ALA A 161 9.51 2.51 -0.70
CA ALA A 161 10.23 2.76 -1.93
C ALA A 161 11.30 3.84 -1.72
N THR A 162 12.55 3.50 -1.96
CA THR A 162 13.67 4.43 -1.90
C THR A 162 13.76 5.21 -3.21
N SER A 163 13.91 6.54 -3.15
CA SER A 163 14.14 7.33 -4.35
C SER A 163 15.46 6.93 -5.03
N LEU A 164 15.53 7.02 -6.37
CA LEU A 164 16.75 6.72 -7.12
C LEU A 164 17.98 7.50 -6.64
N ALA A 165 17.78 8.71 -6.11
CA ALA A 165 18.85 9.52 -5.54
C ALA A 165 19.52 8.89 -4.30
N TRP A 166 18.83 7.98 -3.62
CA TRP A 166 19.30 7.27 -2.43
C TRP A 166 19.64 5.80 -2.71
N CYS A 167 19.47 5.34 -3.96
CA CYS A 167 19.93 4.02 -4.37
C CYS A 167 21.46 3.98 -4.39
N THR A 168 22.06 3.56 -3.29
CA THR A 168 23.47 3.24 -3.21
C THR A 168 23.67 1.75 -3.40
N LEU A 169 24.66 1.36 -4.21
CA LEU A 169 25.08 -0.02 -4.30
C LEU A 169 25.62 -0.45 -2.94
N THR A 170 25.12 -1.57 -2.41
CA THR A 170 25.73 -2.19 -1.23
C THR A 170 27.02 -2.89 -1.66
N PRO A 171 28.00 -3.11 -0.74
CA PRO A 171 29.22 -3.85 -1.08
C PRO A 171 28.97 -5.23 -1.72
N ALA A 172 27.90 -5.91 -1.31
CA ALA A 172 27.48 -7.17 -1.91
C ALA A 172 26.95 -7.04 -3.33
N THR A 173 26.35 -5.88 -3.67
CA THR A 173 25.88 -5.58 -5.03
C THR A 173 27.03 -5.14 -5.91
N GLU A 174 27.98 -4.35 -5.38
CA GLU A 174 29.22 -3.98 -6.06
C GLU A 174 30.03 -5.24 -6.43
N ALA A 175 30.25 -6.16 -5.49
CA ALA A 175 30.94 -7.43 -5.75
C ALA A 175 30.27 -8.29 -6.83
N LYS A 176 28.94 -8.25 -6.94
CA LYS A 176 28.18 -8.90 -8.03
C LYS A 176 28.46 -8.25 -9.39
N TRP A 177 28.51 -6.92 -9.44
CA TRP A 177 28.81 -6.21 -10.69
C TRP A 177 30.27 -6.41 -11.11
N ASP A 178 31.21 -6.37 -10.17
CA ASP A 178 32.63 -6.66 -10.41
C ASP A 178 32.81 -8.06 -11.00
N ALA A 179 32.09 -9.06 -10.46
CA ALA A 179 32.11 -10.42 -10.99
C ALA A 179 31.50 -10.54 -12.41
N ILE A 180 30.49 -9.73 -12.74
CA ILE A 180 29.86 -9.71 -14.08
C ILE A 180 30.76 -9.00 -15.08
N LEU A 181 31.41 -7.90 -14.67
CA LEU A 181 32.27 -7.07 -15.52
C LEU A 181 33.71 -7.62 -15.61
N GLY A 182 34.09 -8.57 -14.75
CA GLY A 182 35.42 -9.19 -14.75
C GLY A 182 36.56 -8.27 -14.28
N ILE A 183 36.26 -7.31 -13.41
CA ILE A 183 37.20 -6.36 -12.83
C ILE A 183 37.44 -6.62 -11.35
#